data_54bf7badcb97581c46271e0be0551534
#
_entry.id   54bf7badcb97581c46271e0be0551534
#
_cell.length_a   1.000
_cell.length_b   1.000
_cell.length_c   1.000
_cell.angle_alpha   90.00
_cell.angle_beta   90.00
_cell.angle_gamma   90.00
#
_symmetry.space_group_name_H-M   'P 1'
#
loop_
_entity.id
_entity.type
_entity.pdbx_description
1 polymer ?
#
loop_
_entity_poly.entity_id
_entity_poly.type
_entity_poly.pdbx_seq_one_letter_code
_entity_poly.pdbx_strand_id
1 'polypeptide(L)'
;MDLFKCLKYIKNNLDDFILTAIKNTSIQLEDVQRDQMQVGENAEGNTIGKLRDADYAKRKKAKGGIAKLGVVDLKNTGDFYDAIFAKVESKFIEISSSDFKTNFLEKRYGEIIFGLNDHYKKKYFEILVPEIINLIRKYLKNGSRP
;
A
#
# COMPACT_ATOMS: atom_id res chain seq x y z
N MET A 1 -8.17 -35.19 -12.03
CA MET A 1 -7.02 -34.24 -12.02
C MET A 1 -5.87 -34.89 -11.27
N ASP A 2 -4.70 -34.95 -11.89
CA ASP A 2 -3.49 -35.49 -11.25
C ASP A 2 -2.94 -34.47 -10.24
N LEU A 3 -3.03 -34.76 -8.97
CA LEU A 3 -2.61 -33.87 -7.87
C LEU A 3 -1.13 -33.47 -7.98
N PHE A 4 -0.25 -34.42 -8.35
CA PHE A 4 1.18 -34.13 -8.49
C PHE A 4 1.46 -33.12 -9.62
N LYS A 5 0.74 -33.25 -10.75
CA LYS A 5 0.84 -32.27 -11.85
C LYS A 5 0.35 -30.89 -11.40
N CYS A 6 -0.74 -30.83 -10.64
CA CYS A 6 -1.26 -29.58 -10.10
C CYS A 6 -0.30 -28.91 -9.13
N LEU A 7 0.27 -29.67 -8.19
CA LEU A 7 1.25 -29.13 -7.23
C LEU A 7 2.52 -28.64 -7.94
N LYS A 8 3.00 -29.39 -8.94
CA LYS A 8 4.15 -28.99 -9.75
C LYS A 8 3.84 -27.68 -10.53
N TYR A 9 2.64 -27.57 -11.09
CA TYR A 9 2.22 -26.35 -11.77
C TYR A 9 2.19 -25.16 -10.81
N ILE A 10 1.54 -25.28 -9.65
CA ILE A 10 1.47 -24.22 -8.64
C ILE A 10 2.87 -23.79 -8.21
N LYS A 11 3.76 -24.75 -7.91
CA LYS A 11 5.14 -24.44 -7.52
C LYS A 11 5.88 -23.65 -8.60
N ASN A 12 5.72 -24.03 -9.87
CA ASN A 12 6.43 -23.40 -10.98
C ASN A 12 5.86 -22.04 -11.38
N ASN A 13 4.61 -21.74 -10.99
CA ASN A 13 3.89 -20.52 -11.35
C ASN A 13 3.45 -19.72 -10.11
N LEU A 14 4.10 -19.93 -8.96
CA LEU A 14 3.74 -19.25 -7.72
C LEU A 14 3.80 -17.73 -7.85
N ASP A 15 4.79 -17.21 -8.57
CA ASP A 15 4.94 -15.79 -8.81
C ASP A 15 3.74 -15.20 -9.59
N ASP A 16 3.17 -15.95 -10.52
CA ASP A 16 1.97 -15.52 -11.27
C ASP A 16 0.74 -15.47 -10.37
N PHE A 17 0.59 -16.43 -9.43
CA PHE A 17 -0.48 -16.40 -8.42
C PHE A 17 -0.33 -15.19 -7.50
N ILE A 18 0.89 -14.92 -7.04
CA ILE A 18 1.19 -13.76 -6.18
C ILE A 18 0.91 -12.46 -6.93
N LEU A 19 1.41 -12.32 -8.15
CA LEU A 19 1.24 -11.11 -8.97
C LEU A 19 -0.25 -10.84 -9.25
N THR A 20 -1.01 -11.87 -9.57
CA THR A 20 -2.45 -11.76 -9.80
C THR A 20 -3.18 -11.36 -8.51
N ALA A 21 -2.82 -11.96 -7.37
CA ALA A 21 -3.39 -11.59 -6.07
C ALA A 21 -3.10 -10.11 -5.72
N ILE A 22 -1.90 -9.61 -6.00
CA ILE A 22 -1.55 -8.20 -5.78
C ILE A 22 -2.38 -7.30 -6.70
N LYS A 23 -2.56 -7.65 -7.97
CA LYS A 23 -3.44 -6.90 -8.89
C LYS A 23 -4.88 -6.86 -8.39
N ASN A 24 -5.41 -7.98 -7.91
CA ASN A 24 -6.77 -8.08 -7.38
C ASN A 24 -6.96 -7.29 -6.08
N THR A 25 -5.90 -7.05 -5.33
CA THR A 25 -5.91 -6.34 -4.03
C THR A 25 -5.21 -4.99 -4.08
N SER A 26 -5.02 -4.41 -5.28
CA SER A 26 -4.29 -3.14 -5.44
C SER A 26 -4.98 -1.97 -4.74
N ILE A 27 -6.31 -1.92 -4.73
CA ILE A 27 -7.07 -0.87 -4.03
C ILE A 27 -6.82 -0.96 -2.51
N GLN A 28 -6.82 -2.16 -1.95
CA GLN A 28 -6.52 -2.36 -0.53
C GLN A 28 -5.07 -2.00 -0.20
N LEU A 29 -4.13 -2.23 -1.11
CA LEU A 29 -2.75 -1.77 -0.96
C LEU A 29 -2.66 -0.25 -0.90
N GLU A 30 -3.40 0.46 -1.77
CA GLU A 30 -3.52 1.92 -1.75
C GLU A 30 -4.12 2.42 -0.43
N ASP A 31 -5.17 1.75 0.07
CA ASP A 31 -5.80 2.11 1.35
C ASP A 31 -4.85 1.93 2.52
N VAL A 32 -4.08 0.84 2.55
CA VAL A 32 -3.05 0.61 3.59
C VAL A 32 -1.94 1.67 3.52
N GLN A 33 -1.57 2.13 2.33
CA GLN A 33 -0.63 3.26 2.16
C GLN A 33 -1.21 4.57 2.73
N ARG A 34 -2.49 4.84 2.48
CA ARG A 34 -3.19 6.02 3.04
C ARG A 34 -3.25 5.95 4.57
N ASP A 35 -3.56 4.79 5.14
CA ASP A 35 -3.61 4.58 6.59
C ASP A 35 -2.26 4.90 7.24
N GLN A 36 -1.15 4.42 6.65
CA GLN A 36 0.21 4.70 7.12
C GLN A 36 0.50 6.22 7.10
N MET A 37 0.16 6.88 6.00
CA MET A 37 0.37 8.33 5.89
C MET A 37 -0.48 9.13 6.87
N GLN A 38 -1.71 8.68 7.17
CA GLN A 38 -2.61 9.37 8.11
C GLN A 38 -2.05 9.41 9.53
N VAL A 39 -1.26 8.43 9.94
CA VAL A 39 -0.55 8.46 11.22
C VAL A 39 0.78 9.19 11.14
N GLY A 40 1.18 9.63 9.95
CA GLY A 40 2.40 10.41 9.72
C GLY A 40 3.66 9.58 9.62
N GLU A 41 3.55 8.32 9.24
CA GLU A 41 4.69 7.39 9.08
C GLU A 41 5.11 7.21 7.62
N ASN A 42 6.42 7.08 7.39
CA ASN A 42 7.02 6.76 6.10
C ASN A 42 7.33 5.26 5.95
N ALA A 43 7.89 4.87 4.81
CA ALA A 43 8.23 3.48 4.50
C ALA A 43 9.25 2.83 5.46
N GLU A 44 10.03 3.62 6.18
CA GLU A 44 11.01 3.16 7.18
C GLU A 44 10.42 3.08 8.60
N GLY A 45 9.15 3.48 8.79
CA GLY A 45 8.50 3.52 10.10
C GLY A 45 8.85 4.77 10.93
N ASN A 46 9.50 5.75 10.32
CA ASN A 46 9.79 7.04 10.95
C ASN A 46 8.68 8.04 10.65
N THR A 47 8.64 9.15 11.38
CA THR A 47 7.73 10.25 11.05
C THR A 47 8.08 10.86 9.70
N ILE A 48 7.07 11.20 8.90
CA ILE A 48 7.25 11.90 7.61
C ILE A 48 7.95 13.25 7.83
N GLY A 49 7.51 13.98 8.85
CA GLY A 49 8.09 15.27 9.21
C GLY A 49 7.31 15.95 10.32
N LYS A 50 7.74 17.17 10.68
CA LYS A 50 7.09 17.98 11.71
C LYS A 50 6.53 19.26 11.11
N LEU A 51 5.32 19.65 11.54
CA LEU A 51 4.73 20.95 11.21
C LEU A 51 5.45 22.04 11.99
N ARG A 52 5.85 23.11 11.31
CA ARG A 52 6.58 24.23 11.91
C ARG A 52 5.66 25.18 12.68
N ASP A 53 4.42 25.35 12.23
CA ASP A 53 3.43 26.25 12.83
C ASP A 53 2.59 25.48 13.85
N ALA A 54 2.75 25.83 15.14
CA ALA A 54 2.04 25.18 16.25
C ALA A 54 0.52 25.42 16.19
N ASP A 55 0.08 26.61 15.77
CA ASP A 55 -1.35 26.92 15.68
C ASP A 55 -2.01 26.18 14.51
N TYR A 56 -1.31 26.06 13.39
CA TYR A 56 -1.76 25.21 12.27
C TYR A 56 -1.86 23.75 12.69
N ALA A 57 -0.87 23.23 13.44
CA ALA A 57 -0.86 21.87 13.96
C ALA A 57 -2.08 21.61 14.86
N LYS A 58 -2.41 22.53 15.77
CA LYS A 58 -3.59 22.46 16.64
C LYS A 58 -4.89 22.47 15.85
N ARG A 59 -5.03 23.38 14.88
CA ARG A 59 -6.23 23.44 14.02
C ARG A 59 -6.42 22.15 13.22
N LYS A 60 -5.34 21.63 12.67
CA LYS A 60 -5.37 20.37 11.92
C LYS A 60 -5.79 19.18 12.79
N LYS A 61 -5.26 19.09 14.01
CA LYS A 61 -5.66 18.06 14.98
C LYS A 61 -7.12 18.18 15.39
N ALA A 62 -7.62 19.39 15.62
CA ALA A 62 -9.02 19.65 15.95
C ALA A 62 -10.00 19.26 14.82
N LYS A 63 -9.56 19.29 13.57
CA LYS A 63 -10.33 18.83 12.40
C LYS A 63 -10.32 17.30 12.19
N GLY A 64 -9.87 16.52 13.17
CA GLY A 64 -9.89 15.06 13.12
C GLY A 64 -8.61 14.41 12.58
N GLY A 65 -7.50 15.11 12.54
CA GLY A 65 -6.20 14.50 12.22
C GLY A 65 -5.83 13.43 13.23
N ILE A 66 -5.46 12.23 12.77
CA ILE A 66 -5.12 11.08 13.64
C ILE A 66 -3.63 10.99 13.96
N ALA A 67 -2.77 11.65 13.18
CA ALA A 67 -1.35 11.76 13.48
C ALA A 67 -1.11 12.46 14.83
N LYS A 68 0.02 12.18 15.46
CA LYS A 68 0.44 12.92 16.66
C LYS A 68 0.50 14.42 16.38
N LEU A 69 0.18 15.25 17.39
CA LEU A 69 0.20 16.68 17.24
C LEU A 69 1.55 17.16 16.67
N GLY A 70 1.50 17.95 15.59
CA GLY A 70 2.68 18.51 14.93
C GLY A 70 3.37 17.56 13.93
N VAL A 71 2.91 16.33 13.78
CA VAL A 71 3.43 15.39 12.76
C VAL A 71 2.74 15.62 11.41
N VAL A 72 3.52 15.58 10.34
CA VAL A 72 3.02 15.72 8.97
C VAL A 72 2.33 14.43 8.53
N ASP A 73 1.09 14.53 8.06
CA ASP A 73 0.31 13.44 7.49
C ASP A 73 0.04 13.58 5.98
N LEU A 74 0.57 14.63 5.35
CA LEU A 74 0.40 14.98 3.94
C LEU A 74 -1.06 15.21 3.51
N LYS A 75 -2.00 15.27 4.46
CA LYS A 75 -3.41 15.50 4.18
C LYS A 75 -3.76 16.96 4.39
N ASN A 76 -4.14 17.65 3.30
CA ASN A 76 -4.69 19.00 3.36
C ASN A 76 -6.16 18.99 2.90
N THR A 77 -6.41 18.91 1.59
CA THR A 77 -7.76 18.82 1.01
C THR A 77 -8.23 17.37 0.84
N GLY A 78 -7.31 16.41 0.77
CA GLY A 78 -7.56 15.02 0.43
C GLY A 78 -7.16 14.65 -1.00
N ASP A 79 -6.97 15.63 -1.89
CA ASP A 79 -6.67 15.40 -3.31
C ASP A 79 -5.42 14.53 -3.52
N PHE A 80 -4.37 14.76 -2.73
CA PHE A 80 -3.14 13.96 -2.79
C PHE A 80 -3.40 12.49 -2.43
N TYR A 81 -4.24 12.24 -1.43
CA TYR A 81 -4.62 10.88 -1.02
C TYR A 81 -5.50 10.19 -2.06
N ASP A 82 -6.45 10.92 -2.63
CA ASP A 82 -7.36 10.39 -3.65
C ASP A 82 -6.61 10.02 -4.93
N ALA A 83 -5.48 10.68 -5.19
CA ALA A 83 -4.61 10.44 -6.34
C ALA A 83 -3.57 9.34 -6.11
N ILE A 84 -3.48 8.73 -4.92
CA ILE A 84 -2.57 7.61 -4.64
C ILE A 84 -3.00 6.40 -5.45
N PHE A 85 -2.04 5.78 -6.13
CA PHE A 85 -2.24 4.57 -6.92
C PHE A 85 -1.13 3.54 -6.68
N ALA A 86 -1.46 2.28 -6.90
CA ALA A 86 -0.51 1.18 -6.95
C ALA A 86 -0.46 0.61 -8.37
N LYS A 87 0.69 0.72 -9.02
CA LYS A 87 0.96 0.12 -10.33
C LYS A 87 1.72 -1.18 -10.16
N VAL A 88 1.13 -2.26 -10.65
CA VAL A 88 1.69 -3.61 -10.51
C VAL A 88 2.33 -4.04 -11.82
N GLU A 89 3.64 -4.16 -11.81
CA GLU A 89 4.46 -4.65 -12.92
C GLU A 89 4.97 -6.06 -12.62
N SER A 90 5.51 -6.75 -13.64
CA SER A 90 5.98 -8.14 -13.49
C SER A 90 7.10 -8.32 -12.47
N LYS A 91 7.89 -7.29 -12.19
CA LYS A 91 9.08 -7.36 -11.30
C LYS A 91 9.04 -6.40 -10.12
N PHE A 92 8.13 -5.44 -10.09
CA PHE A 92 8.02 -4.45 -9.01
C PHE A 92 6.59 -3.92 -8.89
N ILE A 93 6.33 -3.34 -7.73
CA ILE A 93 5.11 -2.59 -7.44
C ILE A 93 5.52 -1.16 -7.18
N GLU A 94 4.94 -0.23 -7.92
CA GLU A 94 5.10 1.20 -7.70
C GLU A 94 3.88 1.72 -6.95
N ILE A 95 4.12 2.40 -5.82
CA ILE A 95 3.10 3.18 -5.12
C ILE A 95 3.50 4.65 -5.27
N SER A 96 2.61 5.46 -5.80
CA SER A 96 2.83 6.89 -6.01
C SER A 96 1.51 7.66 -5.98
N SER A 97 1.53 8.94 -6.32
CA SER A 97 0.35 9.75 -6.47
C SER A 97 0.42 10.54 -7.79
N SER A 98 -0.70 10.65 -8.48
CA SER A 98 -0.82 11.47 -9.69
C SER A 98 -1.13 12.94 -9.40
N ASP A 99 -1.21 13.35 -8.13
CA ASP A 99 -1.38 14.75 -7.74
C ASP A 99 -0.17 15.60 -8.15
N PHE A 100 -0.41 16.83 -8.60
CA PHE A 100 0.65 17.74 -9.06
C PHE A 100 1.66 18.11 -7.97
N LYS A 101 1.30 17.99 -6.69
CA LYS A 101 2.18 18.24 -5.52
C LYS A 101 3.18 17.12 -5.26
N THR A 102 3.02 15.97 -5.88
CA THR A 102 3.83 14.76 -5.59
C THR A 102 5.31 15.04 -5.65
N ASN A 103 5.81 15.66 -6.74
CA ASN A 103 7.23 15.98 -6.88
C ASN A 103 7.74 16.95 -5.79
N PHE A 104 6.91 17.89 -5.37
CA PHE A 104 7.27 18.83 -4.29
C PHE A 104 7.34 18.10 -2.94
N LEU A 105 6.40 17.21 -2.67
CA LEU A 105 6.36 16.45 -1.41
C LEU A 105 7.51 15.44 -1.32
N GLU A 106 7.85 14.76 -2.42
CA GLU A 106 9.00 13.86 -2.49
C GLU A 106 10.33 14.60 -2.30
N LYS A 107 10.48 15.78 -2.90
CA LYS A 107 11.68 16.64 -2.68
C LYS A 107 11.79 17.11 -1.24
N ARG A 108 10.68 17.38 -0.58
CA ARG A 108 10.65 17.91 0.79
C ARG A 108 10.82 16.83 1.86
N TYR A 109 10.21 15.68 1.68
CA TYR A 109 10.11 14.62 2.69
C TYR A 109 10.82 13.31 2.28
N GLY A 110 11.31 13.21 1.06
CA GLY A 110 11.94 12.03 0.49
C GLY A 110 10.94 11.11 -0.23
N GLU A 111 11.45 10.30 -1.14
CA GLU A 111 10.65 9.28 -1.85
C GLU A 111 10.08 8.20 -0.91
N ILE A 112 10.65 8.08 0.29
CA ILE A 112 10.20 7.16 1.35
C ILE A 112 8.83 7.50 1.95
N ILE A 113 8.18 8.60 1.52
CA ILE A 113 6.76 8.83 1.82
C ILE A 113 5.87 7.76 1.23
N PHE A 114 6.29 7.14 0.12
CA PHE A 114 5.65 5.99 -0.49
C PHE A 114 6.33 4.69 -0.08
N GLY A 115 5.57 3.59 -0.11
CA GLY A 115 5.98 2.28 0.35
C GLY A 115 5.54 2.00 1.78
N LEU A 116 5.35 0.73 2.10
CA LEU A 116 4.85 0.30 3.40
C LEU A 116 6.02 -0.02 4.33
N ASN A 117 5.94 0.44 5.58
CA ASN A 117 6.80 -0.04 6.65
C ASN A 117 6.36 -1.45 7.12
N ASP A 118 7.14 -2.08 7.99
CA ASP A 118 6.90 -3.47 8.40
C ASP A 118 5.55 -3.70 9.08
N HIS A 119 5.04 -2.72 9.82
CA HIS A 119 3.72 -2.80 10.43
C HIS A 119 2.61 -2.84 9.38
N TYR A 120 2.67 -1.94 8.39
CA TYR A 120 1.66 -1.87 7.33
C TYR A 120 1.83 -2.95 6.27
N LYS A 121 3.05 -3.47 6.04
CA LYS A 121 3.24 -4.70 5.26
C LYS A 121 2.50 -5.88 5.87
N LYS A 122 2.55 -6.06 7.20
CA LYS A 122 1.79 -7.12 7.88
C LYS A 122 0.30 -6.95 7.68
N LYS A 123 -0.23 -5.73 7.82
CA LYS A 123 -1.65 -5.43 7.54
C LYS A 123 -2.04 -5.82 6.11
N TYR A 124 -1.21 -5.47 5.13
CA TYR A 124 -1.48 -5.83 3.75
C TYR A 124 -1.41 -7.35 3.52
N PHE A 125 -0.47 -8.05 4.12
CA PHE A 125 -0.36 -9.51 4.01
C PHE A 125 -1.57 -10.25 4.56
N GLU A 126 -2.25 -9.73 5.55
CA GLU A 126 -3.51 -10.27 6.05
C GLU A 126 -4.63 -10.23 4.99
N ILE A 127 -4.52 -9.37 4.00
CA ILE A 127 -5.42 -9.25 2.85
C ILE A 127 -4.91 -10.11 1.68
N LEU A 128 -3.62 -10.02 1.39
CA LEU A 128 -2.99 -10.64 0.22
C LEU A 128 -2.96 -12.18 0.31
N VAL A 129 -2.57 -12.74 1.46
CA VAL A 129 -2.41 -14.19 1.62
C VAL A 129 -3.72 -14.95 1.39
N PRO A 130 -4.88 -14.53 1.94
CA PRO A 130 -6.16 -15.16 1.62
C PRO A 130 -6.50 -15.12 0.12
N GLU A 131 -6.15 -14.06 -0.59
CA GLU A 131 -6.39 -13.97 -2.03
C GLU A 131 -5.50 -14.95 -2.82
N ILE A 132 -4.23 -15.08 -2.46
CA ILE A 132 -3.34 -16.11 -3.04
C ILE A 132 -3.93 -17.50 -2.83
N ILE A 133 -4.35 -17.82 -1.61
CA ILE A 133 -4.96 -19.10 -1.28
C ILE A 133 -6.24 -19.34 -2.11
N ASN A 134 -7.06 -18.30 -2.26
CA ASN A 134 -8.29 -18.36 -3.06
C ASN A 134 -8.00 -18.68 -4.53
N LEU A 135 -7.00 -18.04 -5.13
CA LEU A 135 -6.58 -18.30 -6.50
C LEU A 135 -6.07 -19.74 -6.68
N ILE A 136 -5.25 -20.22 -5.75
CA ILE A 136 -4.76 -21.61 -5.74
C ILE A 136 -5.92 -22.60 -5.62
N ARG A 137 -6.88 -22.36 -4.73
CA ARG A 137 -8.09 -23.19 -4.58
C ARG A 137 -8.93 -23.23 -5.85
N LYS A 138 -9.12 -22.08 -6.51
CA LYS A 138 -9.84 -22.01 -7.79
C LYS A 138 -9.14 -22.83 -8.88
N TYR A 139 -7.80 -22.75 -8.94
CA TYR A 139 -7.03 -23.57 -9.86
C TYR A 139 -7.19 -25.05 -9.59
N LEU A 140 -7.06 -25.49 -8.34
CA LEU A 140 -7.22 -26.89 -7.96
C LEU A 140 -8.64 -27.43 -8.24
N LYS A 141 -9.66 -26.59 -8.09
CA LYS A 141 -11.06 -26.99 -8.28
C LYS A 141 -11.49 -27.00 -9.75
N ASN A 142 -11.07 -26.02 -10.52
CA ASN A 142 -11.62 -25.75 -11.86
C ASN A 142 -10.53 -25.69 -12.95
N GLY A 143 -9.25 -25.86 -12.63
CA GLY A 143 -8.13 -25.63 -13.55
C GLY A 143 -7.96 -24.16 -13.99
N SER A 144 -8.60 -23.21 -13.30
CA SER A 144 -8.51 -21.78 -13.62
C SER A 144 -7.11 -21.25 -13.30
N ARG A 145 -6.37 -20.84 -14.33
CA ARG A 145 -5.05 -20.23 -14.18
C ARG A 145 -5.18 -18.81 -13.60
N PRO A 146 -4.15 -18.31 -12.90
CA PRO A 146 -4.13 -16.97 -12.36
C PRO A 146 -4.10 -15.90 -13.44
#